data_8258da92b4f4259848aac106f6394ff4
#
_entry.id   8258da92b4f4259848aac106f6394ff4
#
_cell.length_a   1.000
_cell.length_b   1.000
_cell.length_c   1.000
_cell.angle_alpha   90.00
_cell.angle_beta   90.00
_cell.angle_gamma   90.00
#
_symmetry.space_group_name_H-M   'P 1'
#
loop_
_entity.id
_entity.type
_entity.pdbx_description
1 polymer ?
#
loop_
_entity_poly.entity_id
_entity_poly.type
_entity_poly.pdbx_seq_one_letter_code
_entity_poly.pdbx_strand_id
1 'polypeptide(L)' 'MSKSHQKFYQEVIVGKILTTKELAEYLKLTQVTIYKYANEGKIPGFKIGSRWRFDKDQIDDLLKSGEARESA' A
#
# COMPACT_ATOMS: atom_id res chain seq x y z
N MET A 1 -10.90 15.47 24.14
CA MET A 1 -11.48 15.75 23.04
C MET A 1 -10.57 15.71 21.90
N SER A 2 -9.68 16.59 21.74
CA SER A 2 -8.82 16.61 20.61
C SER A 2 -7.96 15.35 20.57
N LYS A 3 -7.60 14.81 21.71
CA LYS A 3 -6.85 13.64 21.73
C LYS A 3 -7.54 12.44 21.13
N SER A 4 -8.77 12.24 21.47
CA SER A 4 -9.56 11.19 20.92
C SER A 4 -9.70 11.33 19.44
N HIS A 5 -9.93 12.55 19.01
CA HIS A 5 -10.09 12.83 17.61
C HIS A 5 -8.81 12.54 16.84
N GLN A 6 -7.70 12.91 17.41
CA GLN A 6 -6.41 12.67 16.79
C GLN A 6 -6.13 11.18 16.69
N LYS A 7 -6.47 10.44 17.70
CA LYS A 7 -6.26 9.02 17.69
C LYS A 7 -7.05 8.36 16.58
N PHE A 8 -8.29 8.73 16.42
CA PHE A 8 -9.12 8.19 15.37
C PHE A 8 -8.53 8.52 14.00
N TYR A 9 -8.10 9.75 13.85
CA TYR A 9 -7.52 10.20 12.59
C TYR A 9 -6.28 9.38 12.25
N GLN A 10 -5.43 9.16 13.21
CA GLN A 10 -4.22 8.39 12.99
C GLN A 10 -4.54 6.96 12.63
N GLU A 11 -5.52 6.37 13.25
CA GLU A 11 -5.87 5.00 12.93
C GLU A 11 -6.38 4.88 11.51
N VAL A 12 -7.14 5.83 11.06
CA VAL A 12 -7.67 5.80 9.71
C VAL A 12 -6.58 6.09 8.69
N ILE A 13 -5.75 7.07 8.96
CA ILE A 13 -4.73 7.48 7.99
C ILE A 13 -3.51 6.56 8.05
N VAL A 14 -2.97 6.39 9.24
CA VAL A 14 -1.71 5.65 9.39
C VAL A 14 -1.94 4.16 9.18
N GLY A 15 -3.05 3.65 9.64
CA GLY A 15 -3.34 2.24 9.50
C GLY A 15 -3.52 1.79 8.07
N LYS A 16 -3.81 2.72 7.18
CA LYS A 16 -4.01 2.40 5.79
C LYS A 16 -2.74 2.52 4.96
N ILE A 17 -1.72 3.14 5.49
CA ILE A 17 -0.47 3.34 4.75
C ILE A 17 0.48 2.20 5.07
N LEU A 18 0.92 1.52 4.04
CA LEU A 18 1.80 0.38 4.18
C LEU A 18 3.19 0.70 3.70
N THR A 19 4.17 0.16 4.38
CA THR A 19 5.55 0.19 3.88
C THR A 19 5.71 -0.89 2.83
N THR A 20 6.83 -0.88 2.12
CA THR A 20 7.12 -1.92 1.15
C THR A 20 7.13 -3.30 1.82
N LYS A 21 7.71 -3.38 3.01
CA LYS A 21 7.77 -4.64 3.74
C LYS A 21 6.37 -5.12 4.10
N GLU A 22 5.55 -4.23 4.60
CA GLU A 22 4.19 -4.58 4.98
C GLU A 22 3.36 -5.00 3.77
N LEU A 23 3.52 -4.30 2.65
CA LEU A 23 2.79 -4.68 1.45
C LEU A 23 3.26 -6.03 0.92
N ALA A 24 4.56 -6.27 0.99
CA ALA A 24 5.10 -7.57 0.55
C ALA A 24 4.49 -8.70 1.39
N GLU A 25 4.39 -8.50 2.67
CA GLU A 25 3.79 -9.49 3.57
C GLU A 25 2.30 -9.66 3.27
N TYR A 26 1.63 -8.56 3.02
CA TYR A 26 0.20 -8.57 2.74
C TYR A 26 -0.11 -9.34 1.45
N LEU A 27 0.69 -9.12 0.43
CA LEU A 27 0.48 -9.77 -0.86
C LEU A 27 1.25 -11.08 -1.01
N LYS A 28 2.03 -11.45 0.00
CA LYS A 28 2.82 -12.67 -0.04
C LYS A 28 3.86 -12.64 -1.16
N LEU A 29 4.48 -11.49 -1.32
CA LEU A 29 5.51 -11.29 -2.33
C LEU A 29 6.79 -10.82 -1.65
N THR A 30 7.88 -10.80 -2.38
CA THR A 30 9.13 -10.26 -1.84
C THR A 30 9.13 -8.75 -2.00
N GLN A 31 9.94 -8.08 -1.20
CA GLN A 31 10.07 -6.63 -1.31
C GLN A 31 10.64 -6.23 -2.66
N VAL A 32 11.53 -7.04 -3.20
CA VAL A 32 12.11 -6.77 -4.52
C VAL A 32 11.02 -6.74 -5.59
N THR A 33 10.10 -7.68 -5.51
CA THR A 33 8.99 -7.74 -6.45
C THR A 33 8.09 -6.52 -6.31
N ILE A 34 7.85 -6.08 -5.08
CA ILE A 34 7.04 -4.89 -4.84
C ILE A 34 7.71 -3.67 -5.47
N TYR A 35 9.00 -3.50 -5.26
CA TYR A 35 9.74 -2.38 -5.85
C TYR A 35 9.64 -2.41 -7.38
N LYS A 36 9.80 -3.57 -7.94
CA LYS A 36 9.73 -3.71 -9.38
C LYS A 36 8.37 -3.28 -9.91
N TYR A 37 7.31 -3.79 -9.31
CA TYR A 37 5.97 -3.47 -9.76
C TYR A 37 5.60 -2.02 -9.51
N ALA A 38 6.05 -1.45 -8.40
CA ALA A 38 5.80 -0.05 -8.12
C ALA A 38 6.49 0.84 -9.13
N ASN A 39 7.73 0.52 -9.47
CA ASN A 39 8.47 1.27 -10.46
C ASN A 39 7.85 1.15 -11.85
N GLU A 40 7.23 0.04 -12.15
CA GLU A 40 6.57 -0.18 -13.43
C GLU A 40 5.15 0.38 -13.48
N GLY A 41 4.67 0.91 -12.37
CA GLY A 41 3.33 1.46 -12.30
C GLY A 41 2.23 0.40 -12.20
N LYS A 42 2.60 -0.84 -11.94
CA LYS A 42 1.61 -1.92 -11.81
C LYS A 42 0.95 -1.95 -10.45
N ILE A 43 1.61 -1.40 -9.45
CA ILE A 43 1.05 -1.28 -8.12
C ILE A 43 1.00 0.19 -7.76
N PRO A 44 -0.15 0.73 -7.37
CA PRO A 44 -0.25 2.14 -7.03
C PRO A 44 0.50 2.42 -5.74
N GLY A 45 1.37 3.38 -5.76
CA GLY A 45 2.13 3.78 -4.60
C GLY A 45 2.65 5.18 -4.78
N PHE A 46 3.27 5.69 -3.76
CA PHE A 46 3.86 7.02 -3.83
C PHE A 46 5.17 7.02 -3.05
N LYS A 47 6.03 7.92 -3.43
CA LYS A 47 7.32 8.06 -2.78
C LYS A 47 7.34 9.26 -1.87
N ILE A 48 7.84 9.06 -0.67
CA ILE A 48 8.09 10.16 0.24
C ILE A 48 9.61 10.16 0.42
N GLY A 49 10.27 11.13 -0.19
CA GLY A 49 11.73 11.10 -0.27
C GLY A 49 12.14 9.89 -1.10
N SER A 50 12.88 9.01 -0.53
CA SER A 50 13.33 7.82 -1.24
C SER A 50 12.56 6.57 -0.82
N ARG A 51 11.49 6.73 -0.06
CA ARG A 51 10.78 5.58 0.49
C ARG A 51 9.43 5.43 -0.13
N TRP A 52 9.09 4.22 -0.54
CA TRP A 52 7.79 3.92 -1.09
C TRP A 52 6.77 3.72 0.02
N ARG A 53 5.55 4.18 -0.24
CA ARG A 53 4.42 3.92 0.66
C ARG A 53 3.21 3.60 -0.18
N PHE A 54 2.30 2.81 0.37
CA PHE A 54 1.16 2.30 -0.39
C PHE A 54 -0.12 2.48 0.43
N ASP A 55 -1.19 2.84 -0.23
CA ASP A 55 -2.49 2.98 0.41
C ASP A 55 -3.20 1.64 0.32
N LYS A 56 -3.49 1.04 1.45
CA LYS A 56 -4.11 -0.28 1.49
C LYS A 56 -5.42 -0.32 0.74
N ASP A 57 -6.21 0.73 0.82
CA ASP A 57 -7.49 0.78 0.11
C ASP A 57 -7.30 0.71 -1.39
N GLN A 58 -6.30 1.38 -1.91
CA GLN A 58 -6.00 1.33 -3.33
C GLN A 58 -5.53 -0.07 -3.72
N ILE A 59 -4.75 -0.70 -2.87
CA ILE A 59 -4.29 -2.05 -3.13
C ILE A 59 -5.48 -3.01 -3.14
N ASP A 60 -6.36 -2.87 -2.19
CA ASP A 60 -7.54 -3.73 -2.10
C ASP A 60 -8.44 -3.56 -3.32
N ASP A 61 -8.59 -2.33 -3.78
CA ASP A 61 -9.37 -2.06 -4.99
C ASP A 61 -8.75 -2.71 -6.21
N LEU A 62 -7.43 -2.66 -6.30
CA LEU A 62 -6.72 -3.30 -7.40
C LEU A 62 -6.97 -4.81 -7.38
N LEU A 63 -6.92 -5.40 -6.22
CA LEU A 63 -7.16 -6.83 -6.08
C LEU A 63 -8.60 -7.19 -6.44
N LYS A 64 -9.52 -6.36 -6.03
CA LYS A 64 -10.94 -6.60 -6.33
C LYS A 64 -11.22 -6.51 -7.79
N SER A 65 -10.59 -5.58 -8.47
CA SER A 65 -10.83 -5.40 -9.90
C SER A 65 -10.21 -6.52 -10.71
N GLY A 66 -9.29 -7.26 -10.14
CA GLY A 66 -8.61 -8.32 -10.85
C GLY A 66 -7.50 -7.86 -11.74
N GLU A 67 -7.17 -6.58 -11.71
CA GLU A 67 -6.11 -6.06 -12.56
C GLU A 67 -4.75 -6.63 -12.18
N ALA A 68 -4.57 -6.93 -10.91
CA ALA A 68 -3.31 -7.48 -10.47
C ALA A 68 -3.14 -8.93 -10.91
N ARG A 69 -4.21 -9.55 -11.37
CA ARG A 69 -4.17 -10.93 -11.82
C ARG A 69 -4.40 -11.07 -13.29
N GLU A 70 -4.36 -10.01 -14.00
CA GLU A 70 -4.73 -10.04 -15.39
C GLU A 70 -3.80 -10.90 -16.22
N SER A 71 -2.65 -11.12 -15.72
CA SER A 71 -1.72 -11.93 -16.45
C SER A 71 -2.14 -13.39 -16.50
N ALA A 72 -2.98 -13.77 -15.64
CA ALA A 72 -3.42 -15.13 -15.59
C ALA A 72 -4.27 -15.53 -16.78
#